data_0f0b5dbb53fbcff19412366fae5fab72
#
_entry.id   0f0b5dbb53fbcff19412366fae5fab72
#
_cell.length_a   1.000
_cell.length_b   1.000
_cell.length_c   1.000
_cell.angle_alpha   90.00
_cell.angle_beta   90.00
_cell.angle_gamma   90.00
#
_symmetry.space_group_name_H-M   'P 1'
#
loop_
_entity.id
_entity.type
_entity.pdbx_description
1 polymer ?
#
loop_
_entity_poly.entity_id
_entity_poly.type
_entity_poly.pdbx_seq_one_letter_code
_entity_poly.pdbx_strand_id
1 'polypeptide(L)'
;PNSIMDQFRKFCEFPDDAELQWIKDQNVKAHYYPAIMQNEDGTERSVWEEKWSLEWLKSQRHLRDFAKNYMNRPINVDGTFWANEDITIEDLKDYGNTIISVDPAVTKNKVSDYTGIAVLSRGIDDLGNSVIYVRDAQQVKLSPSDLSDRVRDLADTYDAGLLYVETNQGGDLWQDVFKGIPIKYRSKHQKLSKQIRAGKALNYYQQGKVRHSAHFPALEEQMWSFPKVSHDDVLDAVVTGVLYFLDNKAVKISAKQFNYNRR
;
A
#
# COMPACT_ATOMS: atom_id res chain seq x y z
N PRO A 1 17.84 8.06 14.31
CA PRO A 1 18.17 7.05 15.31
C PRO A 1 16.88 6.41 15.77
N ASN A 2 16.79 5.10 15.63
CA ASN A 2 15.63 4.34 16.11
C ASN A 2 15.52 4.53 17.62
N SER A 3 14.30 4.74 18.13
CA SER A 3 14.10 4.83 19.58
C SER A 3 14.52 3.51 20.25
N ILE A 4 14.87 3.54 21.52
CA ILE A 4 15.23 2.34 22.29
C ILE A 4 14.07 1.32 22.29
N MET A 5 12.83 1.81 22.27
CA MET A 5 11.63 0.97 22.18
C MET A 5 11.52 0.25 20.82
N ASP A 6 11.93 0.90 19.74
CA ASP A 6 11.97 0.27 18.43
C ASP A 6 13.06 -0.80 18.34
N GLN A 7 14.21 -0.56 18.98
CA GLN A 7 15.28 -1.56 19.08
C GLN A 7 14.82 -2.79 19.90
N PHE A 8 14.12 -2.59 21.00
CA PHE A 8 13.56 -3.71 21.79
C PHE A 8 12.51 -4.49 21.02
N ARG A 9 11.62 -3.81 20.28
CA ARG A 9 10.66 -4.47 19.40
C ARG A 9 11.38 -5.33 18.37
N LYS A 10 12.32 -4.75 17.62
CA LYS A 10 13.10 -5.47 16.61
C LYS A 10 13.84 -6.67 17.19
N PHE A 11 14.42 -6.51 18.39
CA PHE A 11 15.09 -7.62 19.07
C PHE A 11 14.14 -8.77 19.41
N CYS A 12 12.88 -8.48 19.81
CA CYS A 12 11.88 -9.52 20.05
C CYS A 12 11.45 -10.23 18.73
N GLU A 13 11.44 -9.52 17.61
CA GLU A 13 11.12 -10.08 16.29
C GLU A 13 12.33 -10.81 15.65
N PHE A 14 13.55 -10.29 15.87
CA PHE A 14 14.79 -10.77 15.27
C PHE A 14 15.92 -10.84 16.31
N PRO A 15 15.90 -11.85 17.20
CA PRO A 15 16.83 -11.91 18.33
C PRO A 15 18.29 -12.14 17.96
N ASP A 16 18.56 -12.53 16.72
CA ASP A 16 19.91 -12.81 16.21
C ASP A 16 20.45 -11.68 15.31
N ASP A 17 19.77 -10.54 15.27
CA ASP A 17 20.26 -9.34 14.57
C ASP A 17 21.53 -8.81 15.24
N ALA A 18 22.62 -8.75 14.47
CA ALA A 18 23.94 -8.34 14.98
C ALA A 18 23.95 -6.90 15.52
N GLU A 19 23.14 -6.00 14.96
CA GLU A 19 23.02 -4.61 15.41
C GLU A 19 22.35 -4.50 16.79
N LEU A 20 21.58 -5.52 17.20
CA LEU A 20 20.83 -5.58 18.45
C LEU A 20 21.45 -6.48 19.51
N GLN A 21 22.62 -7.07 19.23
CA GLN A 21 23.33 -7.99 20.13
C GLN A 21 23.65 -7.33 21.50
N TRP A 22 23.84 -6.02 21.51
CA TRP A 22 24.08 -5.27 22.74
C TRP A 22 23.00 -5.49 23.82
N ILE A 23 21.75 -5.79 23.43
CA ILE A 23 20.65 -6.06 24.36
C ILE A 23 20.94 -7.33 25.16
N LYS A 24 21.46 -8.37 24.51
CA LYS A 24 21.92 -9.60 25.19
C LYS A 24 23.15 -9.33 26.03
N ASP A 25 24.14 -8.61 25.51
CA ASP A 25 25.41 -8.32 26.17
C ASP A 25 25.20 -7.52 27.46
N GLN A 26 24.21 -6.64 27.50
CA GLN A 26 23.81 -5.88 28.67
C GLN A 26 22.84 -6.63 29.60
N ASN A 27 22.55 -7.92 29.33
CA ASN A 27 21.61 -8.74 30.09
C ASN A 27 20.20 -8.09 30.23
N VAL A 28 19.76 -7.35 29.19
CA VAL A 28 18.45 -6.70 29.17
C VAL A 28 17.41 -7.70 28.68
N LYS A 29 16.31 -7.84 29.44
CA LYS A 29 15.14 -8.62 29.03
C LYS A 29 14.16 -7.70 28.31
N ALA A 30 14.03 -7.89 27.01
CA ALA A 30 13.04 -7.16 26.21
C ALA A 30 11.78 -8.02 26.02
N HIS A 31 10.61 -7.41 26.18
CA HIS A 31 9.32 -8.02 25.90
C HIS A 31 8.51 -7.08 25.02
N TYR A 32 7.87 -7.65 24.01
CA TYR A 32 7.03 -6.92 23.07
C TYR A 32 5.63 -7.52 23.02
N TYR A 33 4.64 -6.73 23.39
CA TYR A 33 3.23 -7.14 23.43
C TYR A 33 2.39 -6.16 22.60
N PRO A 34 2.30 -6.35 21.28
CA PRO A 34 1.33 -5.61 20.46
C PRO A 34 -0.08 -6.10 20.76
N ALA A 35 -1.09 -5.23 20.63
CA ALA A 35 -2.48 -5.60 20.88
C ALA A 35 -2.99 -6.72 19.96
N ILE A 36 -2.44 -6.83 18.74
CA ILE A 36 -2.70 -7.94 17.82
C ILE A 36 -1.41 -8.73 17.63
N MET A 37 -1.47 -10.02 17.82
CA MET A 37 -0.39 -10.97 17.56
C MET A 37 -0.82 -12.01 16.53
N GLN A 38 0.14 -12.59 15.83
CA GLN A 38 -0.07 -13.74 14.97
C GLN A 38 0.15 -15.02 15.76
N ASN A 39 -0.71 -16.02 15.51
CA ASN A 39 -0.52 -17.39 15.95
C ASN A 39 0.45 -18.11 15.01
N GLU A 40 0.87 -19.33 15.38
CA GLU A 40 1.76 -20.16 14.56
C GLU A 40 1.15 -20.53 13.19
N ASP A 41 -0.17 -20.62 13.11
CA ASP A 41 -0.93 -20.90 11.88
C ASP A 41 -1.17 -19.66 11.00
N GLY A 42 -0.60 -18.50 11.39
CA GLY A 42 -0.76 -17.22 10.67
C GLY A 42 -2.06 -16.47 10.95
N THR A 43 -2.98 -17.05 11.76
CA THR A 43 -4.18 -16.32 12.20
C THR A 43 -3.83 -15.23 13.21
N GLU A 44 -4.65 -14.21 13.29
CA GLU A 44 -4.47 -13.11 14.25
C GLU A 44 -5.31 -13.33 15.50
N ARG A 45 -4.78 -12.89 16.63
CA ARG A 45 -5.50 -12.85 17.91
C ARG A 45 -5.29 -11.55 18.63
N SER A 46 -6.25 -11.13 19.44
CA SER A 46 -6.04 -10.07 20.43
C SER A 46 -5.18 -10.61 21.58
N VAL A 47 -4.28 -9.78 22.10
CA VAL A 47 -3.50 -10.11 23.31
C VAL A 47 -4.38 -10.01 24.55
N TRP A 48 -5.40 -9.18 24.52
CA TRP A 48 -6.34 -8.99 25.62
C TRP A 48 -7.78 -8.88 25.12
N GLU A 49 -8.35 -10.06 24.76
CA GLU A 49 -9.66 -10.17 24.10
C GLU A 49 -10.81 -9.59 24.96
N GLU A 50 -10.74 -9.74 26.29
CA GLU A 50 -11.79 -9.26 27.20
C GLU A 50 -11.90 -7.73 27.25
N LYS A 51 -10.80 -7.02 26.93
CA LYS A 51 -10.77 -5.56 26.89
C LYS A 51 -10.94 -5.01 25.50
N TRP A 52 -10.27 -5.62 24.54
CA TRP A 52 -10.27 -5.22 23.13
C TRP A 52 -10.44 -6.45 22.25
N SER A 53 -11.65 -6.66 21.72
CA SER A 53 -11.86 -7.76 20.79
C SER A 53 -11.01 -7.58 19.53
N LEU A 54 -10.64 -8.71 18.90
CA LEU A 54 -9.89 -8.70 17.65
C LEU A 54 -10.61 -7.90 16.56
N GLU A 55 -11.95 -8.03 16.50
CA GLU A 55 -12.77 -7.28 15.54
C GLU A 55 -12.66 -5.77 15.76
N TRP A 56 -12.80 -5.32 17.01
CA TRP A 56 -12.65 -3.91 17.36
C TRP A 56 -11.24 -3.41 17.03
N LEU A 57 -10.18 -4.15 17.39
CA LEU A 57 -8.81 -3.78 17.07
C LEU A 57 -8.61 -3.66 15.56
N LYS A 58 -9.16 -4.59 14.77
CA LYS A 58 -9.11 -4.53 13.30
C LYS A 58 -9.80 -3.29 12.75
N SER A 59 -10.93 -2.89 13.32
CA SER A 59 -11.65 -1.69 12.92
C SER A 59 -10.87 -0.40 13.21
N GLN A 60 -9.92 -0.41 14.16
CA GLN A 60 -9.11 0.75 14.53
C GLN A 60 -7.76 0.82 13.80
N ARG A 61 -7.39 -0.19 12.99
CA ARG A 61 -6.07 -0.25 12.31
C ARG A 61 -5.77 0.94 11.42
N HIS A 62 -6.81 1.57 10.87
CA HIS A 62 -6.69 2.74 10.00
C HIS A 62 -6.30 4.02 10.75
N LEU A 63 -6.40 4.04 12.08
CA LEU A 63 -6.03 5.21 12.86
C LEU A 63 -4.49 5.29 13.00
N ARG A 64 -3.94 6.47 12.70
CA ARG A 64 -2.50 6.75 12.81
C ARG A 64 -1.94 6.38 14.19
N ASP A 65 -2.71 6.70 15.24
CA ASP A 65 -2.30 6.42 16.61
C ASP A 65 -2.40 4.94 16.99
N PHE A 66 -3.06 4.11 16.17
CA PHE A 66 -3.18 2.68 16.42
C PHE A 66 -1.82 1.99 16.47
N ALA A 67 -0.96 2.26 15.49
CA ALA A 67 0.38 1.68 15.43
C ALA A 67 1.20 2.04 16.67
N LYS A 68 1.12 3.30 17.12
CA LYS A 68 1.85 3.79 18.31
C LYS A 68 1.27 3.23 19.62
N ASN A 69 -0.04 3.34 19.82
CA ASN A 69 -0.68 3.13 21.12
C ASN A 69 -1.11 1.68 21.36
N TYR A 70 -1.40 0.92 20.28
CA TYR A 70 -1.86 -0.46 20.39
C TYR A 70 -0.82 -1.45 19.88
N MET A 71 -0.08 -1.13 18.81
CA MET A 71 0.94 -2.03 18.29
C MET A 71 2.33 -1.79 18.86
N ASN A 72 2.48 -0.83 19.79
CA ASN A 72 3.78 -0.43 20.37
C ASN A 72 4.85 -0.17 19.29
N ARG A 73 4.43 0.33 18.12
CA ARG A 73 5.29 0.74 17.03
C ARG A 73 5.38 2.26 17.04
N PRO A 74 6.46 2.85 17.59
CA PRO A 74 6.60 4.31 17.55
C PRO A 74 6.79 4.77 16.11
N ILE A 75 5.79 5.47 15.60
CA ILE A 75 5.92 6.19 14.34
C ILE A 75 6.66 7.49 14.67
N ASN A 76 7.80 7.74 14.01
CA ASN A 76 8.49 9.02 14.13
C ASN A 76 7.61 10.11 13.52
N VAL A 77 6.98 10.91 14.37
CA VAL A 77 6.05 11.99 13.97
C VAL A 77 6.80 13.22 13.45
N ASP A 78 8.10 13.31 13.71
CA ASP A 78 8.91 14.44 13.24
C ASP A 78 9.17 14.33 11.73
N GLY A 79 8.35 15.04 10.96
CA GLY A 79 8.46 15.13 9.51
C GLY A 79 7.67 14.07 8.75
N THR A 80 6.45 13.77 9.18
CA THR A 80 5.54 12.93 8.38
C THR A 80 5.25 13.62 7.06
N PHE A 81 5.59 12.93 5.98
CA PHE A 81 5.33 13.37 4.64
C PHE A 81 3.81 13.46 4.38
N TRP A 82 3.06 12.50 4.93
CA TRP A 82 1.60 12.37 4.84
C TRP A 82 0.94 12.61 6.20
N ALA A 83 -0.15 13.35 6.22
CA ALA A 83 -1.01 13.55 7.38
C ALA A 83 -2.35 12.80 7.21
N ASN A 84 -3.07 12.56 8.31
CA ASN A 84 -4.39 11.91 8.24
C ASN A 84 -5.37 12.71 7.37
N GLU A 85 -5.28 14.01 7.45
CA GLU A 85 -6.13 14.96 6.73
C GLU A 85 -5.93 14.92 5.22
N ASP A 86 -4.80 14.36 4.76
CA ASP A 86 -4.52 14.19 3.33
C ASP A 86 -5.33 13.03 2.72
N ILE A 87 -5.86 12.11 3.54
CA ILE A 87 -6.59 10.92 3.11
C ILE A 87 -8.09 11.16 3.25
N THR A 88 -8.78 11.25 2.13
CA THR A 88 -10.25 11.30 2.09
C THR A 88 -10.80 9.95 1.69
N ILE A 89 -11.73 9.41 2.48
CA ILE A 89 -12.42 8.16 2.17
C ILE A 89 -13.77 8.49 1.50
N GLU A 90 -13.96 7.97 0.31
CA GLU A 90 -15.19 8.08 -0.46
C GLU A 90 -15.31 6.91 -1.42
N ASP A 91 -16.41 6.18 -1.35
CA ASP A 91 -16.72 5.12 -2.31
C ASP A 91 -17.75 5.59 -3.32
N LEU A 92 -17.54 5.27 -4.58
CA LEU A 92 -18.45 5.60 -5.68
C LEU A 92 -19.19 4.35 -6.14
N LYS A 93 -20.40 4.56 -6.70
CA LYS A 93 -21.15 3.46 -7.33
C LYS A 93 -20.55 3.05 -8.66
N ASP A 94 -20.05 4.02 -9.41
CA ASP A 94 -19.52 3.81 -10.76
C ASP A 94 -18.13 4.42 -10.91
N TYR A 95 -17.21 3.63 -11.42
CA TYR A 95 -15.85 4.02 -11.71
C TYR A 95 -15.59 4.00 -13.21
N GLY A 96 -14.75 4.91 -13.67
CA GLY A 96 -14.28 4.96 -15.04
C GLY A 96 -13.05 4.07 -15.26
N ASN A 97 -12.09 4.54 -16.08
CA ASN A 97 -10.90 3.78 -16.41
C ASN A 97 -10.17 3.29 -15.16
N THR A 98 -9.99 1.97 -15.09
CA THR A 98 -9.28 1.29 -13.99
C THR A 98 -7.95 0.75 -14.46
N ILE A 99 -6.93 0.89 -13.62
CA ILE A 99 -5.60 0.31 -13.82
C ILE A 99 -5.19 -0.49 -12.59
N ILE A 100 -4.33 -1.48 -12.81
CA ILE A 100 -3.59 -2.16 -11.75
C ILE A 100 -2.14 -1.66 -11.84
N SER A 101 -1.64 -1.09 -10.75
CA SER A 101 -0.24 -0.67 -10.61
C SER A 101 0.49 -1.67 -9.74
N VAL A 102 1.66 -2.14 -10.19
CA VAL A 102 2.46 -3.14 -9.47
C VAL A 102 3.89 -2.64 -9.31
N ASP A 103 4.38 -2.67 -8.08
CA ASP A 103 5.80 -2.56 -7.75
C ASP A 103 6.32 -3.95 -7.33
N PRO A 104 6.88 -4.72 -8.28
CA PRO A 104 7.19 -6.12 -8.04
C PRO A 104 8.55 -6.29 -7.37
N ALA A 105 8.62 -7.20 -6.38
CA ALA A 105 9.87 -7.61 -5.77
C ALA A 105 10.64 -8.60 -6.64
N VAL A 106 11.94 -8.36 -6.83
CA VAL A 106 12.83 -9.33 -7.47
C VAL A 106 13.55 -10.13 -6.41
N THR A 107 13.04 -11.31 -6.14
CA THR A 107 13.68 -12.22 -5.19
C THR A 107 14.85 -12.96 -5.82
N LYS A 108 16.09 -12.61 -5.44
CA LYS A 108 17.27 -13.50 -5.62
C LYS A 108 17.50 -14.41 -4.42
N ASN A 109 16.89 -14.14 -3.26
CA ASN A 109 17.06 -14.91 -2.02
C ASN A 109 15.70 -15.18 -1.37
N LYS A 110 15.58 -16.31 -0.64
CA LYS A 110 14.36 -16.76 0.06
C LYS A 110 13.85 -15.83 1.20
N VAL A 111 14.57 -14.77 1.54
CA VAL A 111 14.14 -13.73 2.49
C VAL A 111 13.66 -12.55 1.63
N SER A 112 12.44 -12.64 1.19
CA SER A 112 11.90 -11.87 0.09
C SER A 112 11.39 -10.49 0.47
N ASP A 113 11.67 -9.54 -0.41
CA ASP A 113 10.99 -8.25 -0.46
C ASP A 113 9.49 -8.45 -0.77
N TYR A 114 8.67 -7.50 -0.37
CA TYR A 114 7.25 -7.52 -0.69
C TYR A 114 6.99 -6.95 -2.08
N THR A 115 5.92 -7.41 -2.70
CA THR A 115 5.34 -6.80 -3.90
C THR A 115 4.17 -5.91 -3.48
N GLY A 116 4.18 -4.67 -3.94
CA GLY A 116 3.05 -3.76 -3.81
C GLY A 116 2.11 -3.89 -5.01
N ILE A 117 0.81 -4.01 -4.75
CA ILE A 117 -0.24 -4.01 -5.77
C ILE A 117 -1.26 -2.93 -5.40
N ALA A 118 -1.63 -2.09 -6.35
CA ALA A 118 -2.68 -1.10 -6.16
C ALA A 118 -3.65 -1.12 -7.35
N VAL A 119 -4.95 -1.02 -7.05
CA VAL A 119 -6.00 -0.82 -8.05
C VAL A 119 -6.48 0.62 -7.97
N LEU A 120 -6.38 1.35 -9.05
CA LEU A 120 -6.78 2.75 -9.11
C LEU A 120 -7.77 2.97 -10.25
N SER A 121 -8.77 3.81 -10.01
CA SER A 121 -9.76 4.18 -11.02
C SER A 121 -9.94 5.68 -11.11
N ARG A 122 -10.35 6.17 -12.28
CA ARG A 122 -10.94 7.51 -12.38
C ARG A 122 -12.39 7.46 -11.96
N GLY A 123 -12.84 8.48 -11.25
CA GLY A 123 -14.24 8.72 -10.96
C GLY A 123 -14.59 10.18 -11.13
N ILE A 124 -15.87 10.48 -11.01
CA ILE A 124 -16.41 11.83 -10.99
C ILE A 124 -17.07 12.00 -9.62
N ASP A 125 -16.64 12.99 -8.86
CA ASP A 125 -17.26 13.30 -7.56
C ASP A 125 -18.64 13.99 -7.74
N ASP A 126 -19.36 14.17 -6.63
CA ASP A 126 -20.68 14.81 -6.64
C ASP A 126 -20.67 16.25 -7.16
N LEU A 127 -19.51 16.89 -7.20
CA LEU A 127 -19.30 18.25 -7.74
C LEU A 127 -18.94 18.23 -9.24
N GLY A 128 -18.84 17.05 -9.86
CA GLY A 128 -18.46 16.89 -11.26
C GLY A 128 -16.94 16.95 -11.54
N ASN A 129 -16.10 16.91 -10.51
CA ASN A 129 -14.65 16.92 -10.68
C ASN A 129 -14.11 15.50 -10.95
N SER A 130 -13.10 15.41 -11.80
CA SER A 130 -12.40 14.16 -12.04
C SER A 130 -11.42 13.88 -10.89
N VAL A 131 -11.61 12.76 -10.21
CA VAL A 131 -10.84 12.31 -9.05
C VAL A 131 -10.26 10.93 -9.33
N ILE A 132 -9.11 10.63 -8.75
CA ILE A 132 -8.48 9.30 -8.78
C ILE A 132 -8.85 8.60 -7.47
N TYR A 133 -9.35 7.38 -7.57
CA TYR A 133 -9.71 6.55 -6.42
C TYR A 133 -8.77 5.37 -6.30
N VAL A 134 -8.13 5.21 -5.13
CA VAL A 134 -7.47 3.97 -4.74
C VAL A 134 -8.57 3.02 -4.28
N ARG A 135 -8.78 1.94 -5.04
CA ARG A 135 -9.86 0.97 -4.81
C ARG A 135 -9.39 -0.29 -4.11
N ASP A 136 -8.10 -0.60 -4.23
CA ASP A 136 -7.44 -1.69 -3.53
C ASP A 136 -5.96 -1.38 -3.37
N ALA A 137 -5.35 -1.85 -2.27
CA ALA A 137 -3.94 -1.66 -1.98
C ALA A 137 -3.43 -2.84 -1.14
N GLN A 138 -2.53 -3.64 -1.69
CA GLN A 138 -2.09 -4.90 -1.13
C GLN A 138 -0.56 -4.99 -1.03
N GLN A 139 -0.08 -5.52 0.08
CA GLN A 139 1.30 -5.95 0.25
C GLN A 139 1.35 -7.47 0.28
N VAL A 140 2.01 -8.08 -0.67
CA VAL A 140 2.00 -9.54 -0.84
C VAL A 140 3.39 -10.12 -1.00
N LYS A 141 3.53 -11.38 -0.59
CA LYS A 141 4.71 -12.22 -0.89
C LYS A 141 4.23 -13.38 -1.75
N LEU A 142 4.34 -13.25 -3.05
CA LEU A 142 3.85 -14.23 -4.01
C LEU A 142 4.98 -14.65 -4.96
N SER A 143 4.91 -15.89 -5.42
CA SER A 143 5.73 -16.31 -6.55
C SER A 143 5.32 -15.54 -7.82
N PRO A 144 6.17 -15.44 -8.85
CA PRO A 144 5.79 -14.79 -10.11
C PRO A 144 4.51 -15.37 -10.73
N SER A 145 4.28 -16.68 -10.63
CA SER A 145 3.07 -17.34 -11.11
C SER A 145 1.84 -16.88 -10.32
N ASP A 146 1.91 -16.97 -8.98
CA ASP A 146 0.81 -16.59 -8.10
C ASP A 146 0.50 -15.09 -8.19
N LEU A 147 1.53 -14.26 -8.43
CA LEU A 147 1.35 -12.82 -8.68
C LEU A 147 0.59 -12.58 -9.99
N SER A 148 0.90 -13.34 -11.05
CA SER A 148 0.17 -13.27 -12.31
C SER A 148 -1.29 -13.65 -12.15
N ASP A 149 -1.58 -14.73 -11.41
CA ASP A 149 -2.96 -15.14 -11.13
C ASP A 149 -3.69 -14.09 -10.28
N ARG A 150 -3.04 -13.54 -9.25
CA ARG A 150 -3.61 -12.47 -8.43
C ARG A 150 -3.95 -11.22 -9.25
N VAL A 151 -3.07 -10.81 -10.16
CA VAL A 151 -3.33 -9.66 -11.05
C VAL A 151 -4.49 -9.94 -11.99
N ARG A 152 -4.63 -11.18 -12.48
CA ARG A 152 -5.78 -11.58 -13.32
C ARG A 152 -7.08 -11.47 -12.54
N ASP A 153 -7.14 -12.02 -11.32
CA ASP A 153 -8.33 -11.93 -10.45
C ASP A 153 -8.73 -10.48 -10.17
N LEU A 154 -7.74 -9.63 -9.92
CA LEU A 154 -7.99 -8.19 -9.72
C LEU A 154 -8.47 -7.51 -11.00
N ALA A 155 -7.93 -7.90 -12.16
CA ALA A 155 -8.38 -7.36 -13.45
C ALA A 155 -9.86 -7.66 -13.70
N ASP A 156 -10.28 -8.89 -13.43
CA ASP A 156 -11.67 -9.32 -13.58
C ASP A 156 -12.58 -8.65 -12.51
N THR A 157 -12.13 -8.60 -11.24
CA THR A 157 -12.92 -8.04 -10.13
C THR A 157 -13.21 -6.55 -10.31
N TYR A 158 -12.22 -5.80 -10.80
CA TYR A 158 -12.30 -4.33 -10.89
C TYR A 158 -12.51 -3.81 -12.31
N ASP A 159 -12.73 -4.67 -13.30
CA ASP A 159 -12.82 -4.34 -14.71
C ASP A 159 -11.64 -3.46 -15.17
N ALA A 160 -10.42 -3.89 -14.83
CA ALA A 160 -9.22 -3.14 -15.14
C ALA A 160 -8.81 -3.32 -16.61
N GLY A 161 -8.49 -2.22 -17.29
CA GLY A 161 -8.08 -2.23 -18.69
C GLY A 161 -6.57 -2.15 -18.92
N LEU A 162 -5.80 -1.94 -17.85
CA LEU A 162 -4.34 -1.74 -17.95
C LEU A 162 -3.63 -2.30 -16.72
N LEU A 163 -2.56 -3.04 -16.97
CA LEU A 163 -1.53 -3.38 -15.99
C LEU A 163 -0.33 -2.45 -16.19
N TYR A 164 0.04 -1.71 -15.14
CA TYR A 164 1.14 -0.76 -15.13
C TYR A 164 2.20 -1.19 -14.13
N VAL A 165 3.37 -1.60 -14.60
CA VAL A 165 4.40 -2.26 -13.78
C VAL A 165 5.64 -1.40 -13.68
N GLU A 166 6.14 -1.17 -12.46
CA GLU A 166 7.46 -0.58 -12.25
C GLU A 166 8.54 -1.62 -12.59
N THR A 167 9.52 -1.25 -13.42
CA THR A 167 10.55 -2.17 -13.91
C THR A 167 11.97 -1.77 -13.50
N ASN A 168 12.11 -1.03 -12.42
CA ASN A 168 13.43 -0.67 -11.89
C ASN A 168 14.22 -1.91 -11.45
N GLN A 169 13.50 -2.94 -11.04
CA GLN A 169 14.03 -4.26 -10.74
C GLN A 169 13.38 -5.30 -11.66
N GLY A 170 14.17 -6.28 -12.13
CA GLY A 170 13.68 -7.38 -12.95
C GLY A 170 13.45 -7.09 -14.44
N GLY A 171 13.39 -5.82 -14.85
CA GLY A 171 13.34 -5.43 -16.26
C GLY A 171 12.24 -6.14 -17.06
N ASP A 172 12.61 -6.77 -18.17
CA ASP A 172 11.69 -7.43 -19.11
C ASP A 172 11.07 -8.73 -18.58
N LEU A 173 11.62 -9.30 -17.48
CA LEU A 173 11.05 -10.51 -16.86
C LEU A 173 9.56 -10.38 -16.57
N TRP A 174 9.14 -9.20 -16.11
CA TRP A 174 7.75 -8.97 -15.73
C TRP A 174 6.78 -8.99 -16.92
N GLN A 175 7.25 -8.62 -18.10
CA GLN A 175 6.44 -8.75 -19.31
C GLN A 175 6.12 -10.22 -19.63
N ASP A 176 7.08 -11.11 -19.41
CA ASP A 176 6.86 -12.55 -19.61
C ASP A 176 5.97 -13.15 -18.51
N VAL A 177 6.15 -12.74 -17.26
CA VAL A 177 5.32 -13.19 -16.12
C VAL A 177 3.86 -12.85 -16.32
N PHE A 178 3.57 -11.64 -16.81
CA PHE A 178 2.19 -11.17 -17.01
C PHE A 178 1.65 -11.44 -18.41
N LYS A 179 2.38 -12.20 -19.23
CA LYS A 179 1.93 -12.61 -20.56
C LYS A 179 0.68 -13.49 -20.46
N GLY A 180 -0.36 -13.13 -21.17
CA GLY A 180 -1.62 -13.88 -21.18
C GLY A 180 -2.68 -13.34 -20.23
N ILE A 181 -2.42 -12.28 -19.45
CA ILE A 181 -3.47 -11.52 -18.79
C ILE A 181 -4.21 -10.68 -19.86
N PRO A 182 -5.55 -10.73 -19.94
CA PRO A 182 -6.30 -10.16 -21.07
C PRO A 182 -6.49 -8.63 -20.97
N ILE A 183 -5.50 -7.92 -20.43
CA ILE A 183 -5.48 -6.45 -20.33
C ILE A 183 -4.19 -5.88 -20.91
N LYS A 184 -4.18 -4.59 -21.21
CA LYS A 184 -3.00 -3.93 -21.77
C LYS A 184 -1.87 -3.94 -20.72
N TYR A 185 -0.65 -4.26 -21.16
CA TYR A 185 0.55 -4.17 -20.33
C TYR A 185 1.34 -2.92 -20.70
N ARG A 186 1.81 -2.19 -19.69
CA ARG A 186 2.80 -1.12 -19.81
C ARG A 186 3.80 -1.20 -18.67
N SER A 187 5.06 -1.04 -18.99
CA SER A 187 6.15 -0.92 -18.02
C SER A 187 6.56 0.53 -17.83
N LYS A 188 7.11 0.82 -16.67
CA LYS A 188 7.69 2.13 -16.33
C LYS A 188 9.00 1.94 -15.58
N HIS A 189 10.06 2.44 -16.17
CA HIS A 189 11.32 2.64 -15.44
C HIS A 189 11.30 4.02 -14.78
N GLN A 190 11.37 4.06 -13.45
CA GLN A 190 11.34 5.30 -12.68
C GLN A 190 12.74 5.93 -12.61
N LYS A 191 12.82 7.19 -13.01
CA LYS A 191 14.07 7.97 -12.99
C LYS A 191 14.16 8.91 -11.79
N LEU A 192 13.04 9.28 -11.21
CA LEU A 192 12.97 10.18 -10.07
C LEU A 192 13.06 9.39 -8.76
N SER A 193 13.62 10.00 -7.72
CA SER A 193 13.66 9.39 -6.40
C SER A 193 12.25 9.16 -5.84
N LYS A 194 12.09 8.18 -4.95
CA LYS A 194 10.83 7.87 -4.26
C LYS A 194 10.23 9.11 -3.59
N GLN A 195 11.05 9.90 -2.89
CA GLN A 195 10.59 11.12 -2.21
C GLN A 195 10.04 12.16 -3.17
N ILE A 196 10.66 12.37 -4.34
CA ILE A 196 10.15 13.30 -5.35
C ILE A 196 8.81 12.80 -5.93
N ARG A 197 8.70 11.50 -6.20
CA ARG A 197 7.46 10.87 -6.69
C ARG A 197 6.34 10.99 -5.66
N ALA A 198 6.62 10.61 -4.41
CA ALA A 198 5.68 10.71 -3.30
C ALA A 198 5.22 12.17 -3.07
N GLY A 199 6.13 13.16 -3.13
CA GLY A 199 5.77 14.58 -3.00
C GLY A 199 4.84 15.07 -4.08
N LYS A 200 5.01 14.60 -5.33
CA LYS A 200 4.07 14.91 -6.40
C LYS A 200 2.69 14.31 -6.12
N ALA A 201 2.62 13.04 -5.71
CA ALA A 201 1.35 12.40 -5.38
C ALA A 201 0.67 13.08 -4.19
N LEU A 202 1.40 13.38 -3.10
CA LEU A 202 0.91 14.08 -1.93
C LEU A 202 0.22 15.40 -2.28
N ASN A 203 0.81 16.20 -3.16
CA ASN A 203 0.21 17.46 -3.60
C ASN A 203 -1.19 17.26 -4.22
N TYR A 204 -1.46 16.12 -4.85
CA TYR A 204 -2.78 15.80 -5.40
C TYR A 204 -3.75 15.27 -4.35
N TYR A 205 -3.26 14.54 -3.35
CA TYR A 205 -4.05 14.20 -2.17
C TYR A 205 -4.53 15.47 -1.45
N GLN A 206 -3.62 16.41 -1.18
CA GLN A 206 -3.93 17.69 -0.52
C GLN A 206 -4.89 18.58 -1.31
N GLN A 207 -4.96 18.40 -2.63
CA GLN A 207 -5.94 19.05 -3.48
C GLN A 207 -7.29 18.30 -3.55
N GLY A 208 -7.47 17.20 -2.82
CA GLY A 208 -8.67 16.35 -2.87
C GLY A 208 -8.86 15.60 -4.19
N LYS A 209 -7.80 15.51 -5.03
CA LYS A 209 -7.84 14.86 -6.34
C LYS A 209 -7.51 13.38 -6.30
N VAL A 210 -7.09 12.86 -5.16
CA VAL A 210 -6.90 11.45 -4.89
C VAL A 210 -7.67 11.11 -3.62
N ARG A 211 -8.50 10.07 -3.68
CA ARG A 211 -9.30 9.57 -2.56
C ARG A 211 -9.16 8.07 -2.46
N HIS A 212 -9.51 7.50 -1.31
CA HIS A 212 -9.55 6.07 -1.11
C HIS A 212 -11.01 5.61 -1.07
N SER A 213 -11.34 4.46 -1.68
CA SER A 213 -12.70 3.90 -1.59
C SER A 213 -12.96 3.28 -0.22
N ALA A 214 -11.90 2.91 0.52
CA ALA A 214 -11.95 2.35 1.85
C ALA A 214 -10.64 2.66 2.59
N HIS A 215 -10.55 2.24 3.84
CA HIS A 215 -9.27 2.22 4.57
C HIS A 215 -8.40 1.07 4.10
N PHE A 216 -7.12 1.36 3.86
CA PHE A 216 -6.09 0.40 3.47
C PHE A 216 -4.95 0.41 4.50
N PRO A 217 -5.05 -0.37 5.60
CA PRO A 217 -4.14 -0.23 6.74
C PRO A 217 -2.66 -0.36 6.38
N ALA A 218 -2.30 -1.28 5.48
CA ALA A 218 -0.91 -1.45 5.06
C ALA A 218 -0.37 -0.23 4.29
N LEU A 219 -1.19 0.36 3.42
CA LEU A 219 -0.85 1.59 2.69
C LEU A 219 -0.73 2.78 3.65
N GLU A 220 -1.72 2.96 4.52
CA GLU A 220 -1.77 4.07 5.46
C GLU A 220 -0.60 4.03 6.45
N GLU A 221 -0.22 2.85 6.95
CA GLU A 221 0.98 2.68 7.78
C GLU A 221 2.25 3.11 7.03
N GLN A 222 2.38 2.74 5.76
CA GLN A 222 3.52 3.14 4.93
C GLN A 222 3.51 4.65 4.67
N MET A 223 2.36 5.25 4.38
CA MET A 223 2.20 6.70 4.19
C MET A 223 2.66 7.48 5.42
N TRP A 224 2.21 7.07 6.61
CA TRP A 224 2.54 7.77 7.85
C TRP A 224 4.00 7.58 8.30
N SER A 225 4.63 6.48 7.89
CA SER A 225 6.02 6.18 8.24
C SER A 225 7.02 6.71 7.21
N PHE A 226 6.55 7.09 6.01
CA PHE A 226 7.39 7.59 4.94
C PHE A 226 8.06 8.93 5.34
N PRO A 227 9.33 9.18 5.01
CA PRO A 227 10.24 8.38 4.18
C PRO A 227 11.09 7.34 4.95
N LYS A 228 10.84 7.12 6.23
CA LYS A 228 11.65 6.23 7.09
C LYS A 228 11.03 4.83 7.27
N VAL A 229 10.19 4.43 6.35
CA VAL A 229 9.56 3.11 6.33
C VAL A 229 10.52 2.04 5.82
N SER A 230 10.49 0.85 6.43
CA SER A 230 11.32 -0.29 6.00
C SER A 230 10.84 -0.94 4.70
N HIS A 231 9.53 -0.92 4.46
CA HIS A 231 8.86 -1.45 3.28
C HIS A 231 7.84 -0.41 2.81
N ASP A 232 8.02 0.11 1.62
CA ASP A 232 7.18 1.13 1.00
C ASP A 232 6.52 0.66 -0.32
N ASP A 233 6.51 -0.66 -0.52
CA ASP A 233 6.12 -1.30 -1.77
C ASP A 233 4.69 -0.93 -2.20
N VAL A 234 3.74 -0.92 -1.25
CA VAL A 234 2.34 -0.55 -1.54
C VAL A 234 2.21 0.94 -1.83
N LEU A 235 2.92 1.76 -1.07
CA LEU A 235 2.96 3.20 -1.31
C LEU A 235 3.56 3.52 -2.69
N ASP A 236 4.65 2.84 -3.07
CA ASP A 236 5.26 3.01 -4.41
C ASP A 236 4.30 2.57 -5.52
N ALA A 237 3.58 1.47 -5.35
CA ALA A 237 2.56 1.04 -6.31
C ALA A 237 1.43 2.08 -6.46
N VAL A 238 0.92 2.63 -5.34
CA VAL A 238 -0.11 3.68 -5.36
C VAL A 238 0.43 4.96 -6.00
N VAL A 239 1.60 5.43 -5.57
CA VAL A 239 2.23 6.65 -6.14
C VAL A 239 2.44 6.50 -7.64
N THR A 240 2.94 5.35 -8.11
CA THR A 240 3.15 5.07 -9.53
C THR A 240 1.83 5.10 -10.29
N GLY A 241 0.76 4.51 -9.75
CA GLY A 241 -0.58 4.54 -10.35
C GLY A 241 -1.20 5.94 -10.38
N VAL A 242 -1.05 6.73 -9.31
CA VAL A 242 -1.50 8.13 -9.27
C VAL A 242 -0.78 8.94 -10.35
N LEU A 243 0.53 8.85 -10.42
CA LEU A 243 1.33 9.58 -11.43
C LEU A 243 0.98 9.16 -12.85
N TYR A 244 0.65 7.88 -13.09
CA TYR A 244 0.16 7.44 -14.40
C TYR A 244 -1.07 8.23 -14.84
N PHE A 245 -2.06 8.39 -13.96
CA PHE A 245 -3.27 9.16 -14.29
C PHE A 245 -3.01 10.65 -14.48
N LEU A 246 -1.99 11.20 -13.83
CA LEU A 246 -1.63 12.61 -13.92
C LEU A 246 -0.87 12.92 -15.21
N ASP A 247 0.07 12.06 -15.58
CA ASP A 247 0.85 12.21 -16.82
C ASP A 247 -0.01 11.99 -18.07
N ASN A 248 -1.04 11.14 -17.98
CA ASN A 248 -1.99 10.87 -19.03
C ASN A 248 -3.27 11.70 -18.80
N LYS A 249 -3.18 13.02 -19.04
CA LYS A 249 -4.32 13.94 -18.96
C LYS A 249 -5.52 13.38 -19.71
N ALA A 250 -6.69 13.41 -19.05
CA ALA A 250 -7.93 12.81 -19.46
C ALA A 250 -8.19 12.91 -20.96
N VAL A 251 -8.35 11.77 -21.61
CA VAL A 251 -9.30 11.71 -22.73
C VAL A 251 -10.63 12.20 -22.15
N LYS A 252 -11.15 13.31 -22.70
CA LYS A 252 -12.47 13.84 -22.31
C LYS A 252 -13.44 12.68 -22.34
N ILE A 253 -13.93 12.28 -21.16
CA ILE A 253 -15.06 11.34 -21.06
C ILE A 253 -16.21 12.09 -21.73
N SER A 254 -16.57 11.70 -22.95
CA SER A 254 -17.71 12.31 -23.62
C SER A 254 -18.94 11.88 -22.83
N ALA A 255 -19.78 12.84 -22.47
CA ALA A 255 -21.05 12.63 -21.77
C ALA A 255 -21.99 11.60 -22.42
N LYS A 256 -21.61 11.00 -23.53
CA LYS A 256 -22.36 9.96 -24.26
C LYS A 256 -22.30 8.57 -23.59
N GLN A 257 -21.35 8.29 -22.69
CA GLN A 257 -21.27 6.97 -22.03
C GLN A 257 -22.14 6.85 -20.78
N PHE A 258 -22.65 7.95 -20.23
CA PHE A 258 -23.51 7.95 -19.04
C PHE A 258 -25.01 7.76 -19.31
N ASN A 259 -25.45 7.67 -20.58
CA ASN A 259 -26.87 7.61 -20.93
C ASN A 259 -27.43 6.20 -21.24
N TYR A 260 -26.72 5.10 -20.92
CA TYR A 260 -27.17 3.76 -21.34
C TYR A 260 -28.02 2.99 -20.33
N ASN A 261 -28.32 3.52 -19.14
CA ASN A 261 -29.16 2.84 -18.14
C ASN A 261 -30.27 3.74 -17.56
N ARG A 262 -30.97 4.51 -18.38
CA ARG A 262 -32.30 5.04 -18.08
C ARG A 262 -33.29 4.59 -19.13
N ARG A 263 -33.69 3.32 -19.03
CA ARG A 263 -34.97 2.81 -19.51
C ARG A 263 -35.40 1.63 -18.65
#